data_f29f722b97484789414bde60713d470f
#
_entry.id   f29f722b97484789414bde60713d470f
#
_cell.length_a   1.000
_cell.length_b   1.000
_cell.length_c   1.000
_cell.angle_alpha   90.00
_cell.angle_beta   90.00
_cell.angle_gamma   90.00
#
_symmetry.space_group_name_H-M   'P 1'
#
loop_
_entity.id
_entity.type
_entity.pdbx_description
1 polymer ?
#
loop_
_entity_poly.entity_id
_entity_poly.type
_entity_poly.pdbx_seq_one_letter_code
_entity_poly.pdbx_strand_id
1 'polypeptide(L)'
;KDVWIWDNPPEGFPAATAAECTQYIAFATGQQQPVGGTVTCRVVDADGDVFLNNGTFQPNGTVLLTNVAATGKWAAYVGAQWEGKTDIQVDSMTSTYSFTPVN
;
A
#
# COMPACT_ATOMS: atom_id res chain seq x y z
N LYS A 1 -8.78 -5.45 4.98
CA LYS A 1 -7.71 -6.44 4.75
C LYS A 1 -7.48 -6.61 3.26
N ASP A 2 -6.22 -6.69 2.88
CA ASP A 2 -5.81 -6.81 1.49
C ASP A 2 -4.90 -8.01 1.32
N VAL A 3 -4.88 -8.54 0.10
CA VAL A 3 -3.84 -9.46 -0.35
C VAL A 3 -3.07 -8.75 -1.45
N TRP A 4 -1.76 -8.63 -1.27
CA TRP A 4 -0.88 -8.00 -2.26
C TRP A 4 -0.12 -9.09 -3.00
N ILE A 5 -0.25 -9.09 -4.32
CA ILE A 5 0.47 -9.99 -5.21
C ILE A 5 1.63 -9.21 -5.81
N TRP A 6 2.81 -9.74 -5.67
CA TRP A 6 4.04 -9.10 -6.12
C TRP A 6 4.45 -9.65 -7.47
N ASP A 7 4.51 -8.80 -8.47
CA ASP A 7 5.05 -9.16 -9.77
C ASP A 7 6.58 -9.13 -9.68
N ASN A 8 7.21 -10.20 -10.13
CA ASN A 8 8.68 -10.32 -10.13
C ASN A 8 9.32 -10.03 -8.76
N PRO A 9 8.91 -10.71 -7.68
CA PRO A 9 9.55 -10.50 -6.38
C PRO A 9 11.02 -10.89 -6.45
N PRO A 10 11.88 -10.22 -5.64
CA PRO A 10 13.28 -10.63 -5.54
C PRO A 10 13.40 -12.09 -5.09
N GLU A 11 14.51 -12.73 -5.43
CA GLU A 11 14.78 -14.10 -5.01
C GLU A 11 14.69 -14.21 -3.48
N GLY A 12 13.98 -15.24 -3.01
CA GLY A 12 13.74 -15.46 -1.59
C GLY A 12 12.57 -14.70 -1.00
N PHE A 13 11.90 -13.85 -1.79
CA PHE A 13 10.70 -13.13 -1.33
C PHE A 13 9.43 -13.83 -1.79
N PRO A 14 8.39 -13.84 -0.97
CA PRO A 14 7.12 -14.46 -1.36
C PRO A 14 6.41 -13.65 -2.46
N ALA A 15 5.62 -14.36 -3.26
CA ALA A 15 4.83 -13.73 -4.32
C ALA A 15 3.55 -13.06 -3.78
N ALA A 16 3.16 -13.36 -2.55
CA ALA A 16 1.95 -12.81 -1.95
C ALA A 16 2.16 -12.45 -0.49
N THR A 17 1.54 -11.37 -0.07
CA THR A 17 1.56 -10.92 1.32
C THR A 17 0.15 -10.51 1.74
N ALA A 18 -0.13 -10.58 3.03
CA ALA A 18 -1.38 -10.11 3.60
C ALA A 18 -1.17 -8.72 4.22
N ALA A 19 -2.05 -7.80 3.94
CA ALA A 19 -1.97 -6.45 4.45
C ALA A 19 -3.22 -6.06 5.22
N GLU A 20 -3.03 -5.32 6.30
CA GLU A 20 -4.09 -4.64 7.04
C GLU A 20 -3.77 -3.16 7.05
N CYS A 21 -4.72 -2.35 6.57
CA CYS A 21 -4.54 -0.92 6.44
C CYS A 21 -5.62 -0.17 7.18
N THR A 22 -5.24 0.96 7.78
CA THR A 22 -6.16 1.94 8.34
C THR A 22 -5.95 3.23 7.59
N GLN A 23 -7.03 3.84 7.13
CA GLN A 23 -6.94 5.05 6.32
C GLN A 23 -7.93 6.11 6.76
N TYR A 24 -7.53 7.36 6.57
CA TYR A 24 -8.37 8.53 6.76
C TYR A 24 -8.33 9.35 5.49
N ILE A 25 -9.49 9.59 4.90
CA ILE A 25 -9.59 10.32 3.64
C ILE A 25 -10.46 11.55 3.89
N ALA A 26 -9.95 12.71 3.50
CA ALA A 26 -10.64 13.99 3.66
C ALA A 26 -11.33 14.39 2.36
N PHE A 27 -12.57 14.83 2.48
CA PHE A 27 -13.35 15.38 1.37
C PHE A 27 -13.76 16.81 1.73
N ALA A 28 -13.65 17.71 0.79
CA ALA A 28 -14.24 19.03 0.94
C ALA A 28 -15.77 18.90 0.89
N THR A 29 -16.47 19.75 1.63
CA THR A 29 -17.94 19.74 1.68
C THR A 29 -18.54 19.82 0.28
N GLY A 30 -19.42 18.86 -0.03
CA GLY A 30 -20.08 18.80 -1.33
C GLY A 30 -19.25 18.24 -2.47
N GLN A 31 -18.02 17.81 -2.21
CA GLN A 31 -17.13 17.24 -3.23
C GLN A 31 -17.11 15.71 -3.14
N GLN A 32 -16.99 15.05 -4.29
CA GLN A 32 -16.87 13.60 -4.36
C GLN A 32 -15.42 13.14 -4.46
N GLN A 33 -14.53 14.05 -4.86
CA GLN A 33 -13.10 13.76 -4.96
C GLN A 33 -12.42 14.05 -3.63
N PRO A 34 -11.53 13.17 -3.15
CA PRO A 34 -10.79 13.45 -1.92
C PRO A 34 -9.79 14.59 -2.14
N VAL A 35 -9.62 15.39 -1.10
CA VAL A 35 -8.57 16.43 -1.09
C VAL A 35 -7.24 15.88 -0.58
N GLY A 36 -7.26 14.69 0.03
CA GLY A 36 -6.08 14.04 0.55
C GLY A 36 -6.44 13.07 1.66
N GLY A 37 -5.43 12.50 2.26
CA GLY A 37 -5.62 11.58 3.36
C GLY A 37 -4.34 10.84 3.69
N THR A 38 -4.44 9.97 4.68
CA THR A 38 -3.32 9.16 5.15
C THR A 38 -3.73 7.70 5.25
N VAL A 39 -2.74 6.81 5.10
CA VAL A 39 -2.94 5.37 5.28
C VAL A 39 -1.72 4.79 6.01
N THR A 40 -1.97 3.83 6.86
CA THR A 40 -0.92 3.03 7.50
C THR A 40 -1.25 1.57 7.27
N CYS A 41 -0.30 0.81 6.77
CA CYS A 41 -0.46 -0.61 6.50
C CYS A 41 0.56 -1.44 7.26
N ARG A 42 0.10 -2.58 7.76
CA ARG A 42 0.94 -3.64 8.30
C ARG A 42 0.86 -4.81 7.33
N VAL A 43 2.00 -5.23 6.83
CA VAL A 43 2.10 -6.27 5.80
C VAL A 43 2.89 -7.44 6.37
N VAL A 44 2.34 -8.63 6.24
CA VAL A 44 2.93 -9.86 6.78
C VAL A 44 3.08 -10.87 5.66
N ASP A 45 4.23 -11.51 5.56
CA ASP A 45 4.44 -12.59 4.62
C ASP A 45 4.27 -13.99 5.26
N ALA A 46 4.36 -15.01 4.43
CA ALA A 46 4.17 -16.39 4.88
C ALA A 46 5.25 -16.87 5.85
N ASP A 47 6.41 -16.21 5.87
CA ASP A 47 7.49 -16.54 6.79
C ASP A 47 7.37 -15.82 8.14
N GLY A 48 6.34 -14.98 8.28
CA GLY A 48 6.12 -14.22 9.50
C GLY A 48 6.87 -12.89 9.55
N ASP A 49 7.60 -12.53 8.50
CA ASP A 49 8.23 -11.22 8.44
C ASP A 49 7.20 -10.15 8.13
N VAL A 50 7.45 -8.97 8.67
CA VAL A 50 6.50 -7.85 8.67
C VAL A 50 7.18 -6.60 8.16
N PHE A 51 6.47 -5.80 7.39
CA PHE A 51 6.86 -4.41 7.21
C PHE A 51 5.66 -3.48 7.44
N LEU A 52 5.96 -2.28 7.86
CA LEU A 52 4.98 -1.22 8.08
C LEU A 52 5.24 -0.12 7.09
N ASN A 53 4.17 0.38 6.49
CA ASN A 53 4.30 1.56 5.65
C ASN A 53 3.29 2.63 6.02
N ASN A 54 3.64 3.86 5.71
CA ASN A 54 2.77 5.00 5.80
C ASN A 54 2.59 5.60 4.42
N GLY A 55 1.41 6.10 4.16
CA GLY A 55 1.10 6.67 2.87
C GLY A 55 0.31 7.96 2.96
N THR A 56 0.35 8.69 1.86
CA THR A 56 -0.41 9.93 1.68
C THR A 56 -1.22 9.80 0.40
N PHE A 57 -2.53 10.00 0.51
CA PHE A 57 -3.40 10.10 -0.65
C PHE A 57 -3.22 11.47 -1.30
N GLN A 58 -2.99 11.46 -2.60
CA GLN A 58 -2.72 12.66 -3.37
C GLN A 58 -3.98 13.11 -4.10
N PRO A 59 -4.09 14.40 -4.44
CA PRO A 59 -5.28 14.91 -5.14
C PRO A 59 -5.56 14.25 -6.49
N ASN A 60 -4.53 13.68 -7.13
CA ASN A 60 -4.69 12.97 -8.40
C ASN A 60 -5.24 11.55 -8.25
N GLY A 61 -5.58 11.12 -7.03
CA GLY A 61 -6.14 9.80 -6.78
C GLY A 61 -5.11 8.71 -6.56
N THR A 62 -3.82 9.03 -6.58
CA THR A 62 -2.78 8.06 -6.25
C THR A 62 -2.45 8.10 -4.77
N VAL A 63 -1.76 7.07 -4.28
CA VAL A 63 -1.23 7.03 -2.92
C VAL A 63 0.28 6.83 -2.99
N LEU A 64 1.02 7.57 -2.18
CA LEU A 64 2.46 7.38 -2.04
C LEU A 64 2.71 6.67 -0.72
N LEU A 65 3.28 5.47 -0.78
CA LEU A 65 3.60 4.63 0.38
C LEU A 65 5.10 4.62 0.63
N THR A 66 5.49 4.73 1.89
CA THR A 66 6.89 4.64 2.32
C THR A 66 7.01 3.57 3.39
N ASN A 67 7.93 2.63 3.23
CA ASN A 67 8.25 1.66 4.27
C ASN A 67 9.01 2.34 5.39
N VAL A 68 8.50 2.24 6.61
CA VAL A 68 9.07 2.93 7.76
C VAL A 68 9.70 1.99 8.78
N ALA A 69 9.34 0.71 8.76
CA ALA A 69 9.90 -0.30 9.66
C ALA A 69 9.70 -1.68 9.03
N ALA A 70 10.59 -2.61 9.32
CA ALA A 70 10.49 -3.96 8.79
C ALA A 70 11.32 -4.95 9.60
N THR A 71 10.98 -6.23 9.47
CA THR A 71 11.74 -7.33 10.03
C THR A 71 12.29 -8.22 8.93
N GLY A 72 13.31 -9.01 9.27
CA GLY A 72 13.87 -10.03 8.37
C GLY A 72 14.31 -9.45 7.03
N LYS A 73 13.94 -10.13 5.97
CA LYS A 73 14.33 -9.76 4.61
C LYS A 73 13.80 -8.40 4.15
N TRP A 74 12.71 -7.93 4.76
CA TRP A 74 12.12 -6.64 4.40
C TRP A 74 12.89 -5.45 4.97
N ALA A 75 13.80 -5.69 5.94
CA ALA A 75 14.58 -4.62 6.56
C ALA A 75 15.43 -3.84 5.55
N ALA A 76 15.88 -4.49 4.49
CA ALA A 76 16.64 -3.83 3.42
C ALA A 76 15.79 -2.82 2.62
N TYR A 77 14.47 -2.88 2.75
CA TYR A 77 13.54 -2.03 2.01
C TYR A 77 12.94 -0.91 2.85
N VAL A 78 13.45 -0.67 4.05
CA VAL A 78 13.08 0.51 4.85
C VAL A 78 13.49 1.76 4.08
N GLY A 79 12.55 2.69 3.91
CA GLY A 79 12.76 3.89 3.09
C GLY A 79 12.32 3.74 1.64
N ALA A 80 12.05 2.52 1.18
CA ALA A 80 11.52 2.30 -0.16
C ALA A 80 10.12 2.90 -0.30
N GLN A 81 9.82 3.41 -1.49
CA GLN A 81 8.56 4.06 -1.78
C GLN A 81 7.88 3.43 -2.98
N TRP A 82 6.56 3.38 -2.93
CA TRP A 82 5.72 2.95 -4.04
C TRP A 82 4.60 3.95 -4.27
N GLU A 83 4.25 4.14 -5.53
CA GLU A 83 3.05 4.87 -5.92
C GLU A 83 1.97 3.85 -6.27
N GLY A 84 0.80 3.98 -5.64
CA GLY A 84 -0.32 3.10 -5.85
C GLY A 84 -1.50 3.82 -6.49
N LYS A 85 -2.28 3.06 -7.24
CA LYS A 85 -3.54 3.55 -7.80
C LYS A 85 -4.56 2.42 -7.82
N THR A 86 -5.83 2.79 -7.77
CA THR A 86 -6.92 1.83 -7.95
C THR A 86 -7.07 1.56 -9.44
N ASP A 87 -7.00 0.30 -9.83
CA ASP A 87 -7.16 -0.12 -11.22
C ASP A 87 -8.63 -0.37 -11.55
N ILE A 88 -9.31 -1.18 -10.73
CA ILE A 88 -10.69 -1.57 -10.96
C ILE A 88 -11.44 -1.53 -9.63
N GLN A 89 -12.60 -0.89 -9.63
CA GLN A 89 -13.55 -1.00 -8.53
C GLN A 89 -14.53 -2.12 -8.89
N VAL A 90 -14.40 -3.27 -8.22
CA VAL A 90 -15.20 -4.46 -8.53
C VAL A 90 -16.62 -4.29 -7.98
N ASP A 91 -16.73 -3.87 -6.72
CA ASP A 91 -18.00 -3.55 -6.08
C ASP A 91 -17.74 -2.52 -4.96
N SER A 92 -18.74 -2.24 -4.14
CA SER A 92 -18.62 -1.21 -3.09
C SER A 92 -17.56 -1.54 -2.03
N MET A 93 -17.09 -2.78 -1.96
CA MET A 93 -16.14 -3.23 -0.93
C MET A 93 -14.86 -3.83 -1.50
N THR A 94 -14.76 -4.00 -2.81
CA THR A 94 -13.66 -4.72 -3.44
C THR A 94 -13.06 -3.90 -4.57
N SER A 95 -11.76 -3.70 -4.51
CA SER A 95 -10.99 -2.99 -5.54
C SER A 95 -9.71 -3.74 -5.84
N THR A 96 -9.17 -3.52 -7.02
CA THR A 96 -7.81 -3.94 -7.34
C THR A 96 -6.92 -2.72 -7.43
N TYR A 97 -5.68 -2.88 -7.01
CA TYR A 97 -4.68 -1.81 -6.97
C TYR A 97 -3.44 -2.24 -7.71
N SER A 98 -2.67 -1.28 -8.19
CA SER A 98 -1.30 -1.54 -8.61
C SER A 98 -0.35 -0.58 -7.92
N PHE A 99 0.83 -1.09 -7.55
CA PHE A 99 1.88 -0.31 -6.89
C PHE A 99 3.14 -0.38 -7.74
N THR A 100 3.71 0.78 -7.98
CA THR A 100 4.93 0.92 -8.80
C THR A 100 6.02 1.54 -7.93
N PRO A 101 7.25 0.95 -7.92
CA PRO A 101 8.36 1.55 -7.17
C PRO A 101 8.65 2.97 -7.64
N VAL A 102 8.98 3.83 -6.69
CA VAL A 102 9.42 5.21 -6.93
C VAL A 102 10.91 5.27 -6.62
N ASN A 103 11.69 5.69 -7.59
CA ASN A 103 13.14 5.80 -7.45
C ASN A 103 13.57 7.21 -7.06
#